data_260a21f7b78471cfc053f6a32f7f6201
#
_entry.id   260a21f7b78471cfc053f6a32f7f6201
#
_cell.length_a   1.000
_cell.length_b   1.000
_cell.length_c   1.000
_cell.angle_alpha   90.00
_cell.angle_beta   90.00
_cell.angle_gamma   90.00
#
_symmetry.space_group_name_H-M   'P 1'
#
loop_
_entity.id
_entity.type
_entity.pdbx_description
1 polymer ?
#
loop_
_entity_poly.entity_id
_entity_poly.type
_entity_poly.pdbx_seq_one_letter_code
_entity_poly.pdbx_strand_id
1 'polypeptide(L)'
;MKALNKETAKKTVRPERIIQFGEGNFLRAFVDWIIYNMNEKADFNSSVVVVQPIEKGMIDMLNAQDCLYHVNLQGLDKGETVNSLTMIDVISRALNPYSQFEEFMKLAEQPEMRFVISNTTEAGIAFDSSCKLEDAPASSYPGKLTQLLYHRYKTFQGDMSKGLIIFPCELIFLNGHKLKETIYQYIELWNLGDDFKQWFEKACGVYATLVDRIVPGFPRKDIAAIKEKLQYDDNMVVQAEIFHLWVIEAPQEVAAEFPADKAGLNVLFVPSEAPYHERKVTLLNGPHTVLSPVAYLSGINIVRDACRHPVVGKFIHKVMFEELMETLNLPKAELEKFAHDVLERFNNPFVDHQVTSIMLNSFPKYQTRDLPGLKTYLERKGKLPEGLVLGLAAIITYYKGGVRADGAEIVPNDAQEIMDLLKQLWATGDTAKVTEGVLGATFIWGEDLNLIPGLAEAVKKNLDSIQEKGMLETVKAIL
;
A
#
# COMPACT_ATOMS: atom_id res chain seq x y z
N MET A 1 10.18 15.80 30.58
CA MET A 1 9.76 16.17 29.19
C MET A 1 8.56 17.09 29.26
N LYS A 2 8.42 17.98 28.30
CA LYS A 2 7.24 18.86 28.19
C LYS A 2 6.08 18.09 27.54
N ALA A 3 4.84 18.36 27.95
CA ALA A 3 3.68 17.90 27.16
C ALA A 3 3.74 18.54 25.78
N LEU A 4 3.40 17.80 24.72
CA LEU A 4 3.32 18.36 23.38
C LEU A 4 1.91 18.92 23.16
N ASN A 5 1.82 20.23 23.08
CA ASN A 5 0.56 20.97 22.83
C ASN A 5 0.86 22.38 22.32
N LYS A 6 -0.16 23.15 21.96
CA LYS A 6 -0.01 24.51 21.44
C LYS A 6 0.60 25.54 22.41
N GLU A 7 0.68 25.24 23.71
CA GLU A 7 1.32 26.10 24.72
C GLU A 7 2.82 25.90 24.75
N THR A 8 3.27 24.69 24.38
CA THR A 8 4.68 24.27 24.48
C THR A 8 5.37 24.20 23.13
N ALA A 9 4.63 24.09 22.05
CA ALA A 9 5.11 24.01 20.67
C ALA A 9 4.29 24.94 19.74
N LYS A 10 4.95 25.40 18.67
CA LYS A 10 4.29 26.25 17.68
C LYS A 10 3.27 25.44 16.88
N LYS A 11 2.02 25.90 16.86
CA LYS A 11 0.97 25.41 15.96
C LYS A 11 0.55 26.55 15.03
N THR A 12 0.70 26.34 13.72
CA THR A 12 0.32 27.35 12.72
C THR A 12 -1.17 27.22 12.40
N VAL A 13 -1.88 28.34 12.49
CA VAL A 13 -3.30 28.39 12.11
C VAL A 13 -3.41 28.63 10.61
N ARG A 14 -4.12 27.75 9.92
CA ARG A 14 -4.38 27.82 8.47
C ARG A 14 -5.85 27.55 8.19
N PRO A 15 -6.41 28.00 7.05
CA PRO A 15 -7.79 27.69 6.66
C PRO A 15 -8.07 26.19 6.61
N GLU A 16 -9.22 25.76 7.11
CA GLU A 16 -9.69 24.37 7.00
C GLU A 16 -10.20 24.11 5.59
N ARG A 17 -9.43 23.42 4.78
CA ARG A 17 -9.77 23.13 3.38
C ARG A 17 -9.86 21.63 3.08
N ILE A 18 -9.50 20.78 4.04
CA ILE A 18 -9.38 19.34 3.86
C ILE A 18 -10.15 18.62 4.96
N ILE A 19 -11.05 17.72 4.58
CA ILE A 19 -11.66 16.72 5.47
C ILE A 19 -10.92 15.42 5.28
N GLN A 20 -10.43 14.81 6.36
CA GLN A 20 -9.72 13.56 6.33
C GLN A 20 -10.47 12.49 7.13
N PHE A 21 -11.01 11.48 6.45
CA PHE A 21 -11.59 10.31 7.10
C PHE A 21 -10.51 9.29 7.43
N GLY A 22 -10.14 9.25 8.69
CA GLY A 22 -9.11 8.38 9.27
C GLY A 22 -8.02 9.15 10.00
N GLU A 23 -7.70 8.68 11.19
CA GLU A 23 -6.68 9.21 12.10
C GLU A 23 -5.48 8.26 12.25
N GLY A 24 -5.48 7.20 11.45
CA GLY A 24 -4.49 6.11 11.53
C GLY A 24 -3.06 6.53 11.21
N ASN A 25 -2.13 5.63 11.52
CA ASN A 25 -0.70 5.86 11.30
C ASN A 25 -0.37 6.22 9.84
N PHE A 26 -1.06 5.57 8.89
CA PHE A 26 -0.77 5.78 7.47
C PHE A 26 -1.07 7.21 7.04
N LEU A 27 -2.29 7.71 7.24
CA LEU A 27 -2.63 9.08 6.82
C LEU A 27 -1.77 10.12 7.52
N ARG A 28 -1.48 9.94 8.81
CA ARG A 28 -0.63 10.86 9.58
C ARG A 28 0.80 10.92 9.06
N ALA A 29 1.38 9.78 8.67
CA ALA A 29 2.74 9.72 8.15
C ALA A 29 2.84 9.87 6.63
N PHE A 30 1.72 9.93 5.91
CA PHE A 30 1.69 10.05 4.45
C PHE A 30 1.00 11.34 4.03
N VAL A 31 -0.32 11.46 4.18
CA VAL A 31 -1.09 12.59 3.71
C VAL A 31 -0.78 13.86 4.50
N ASP A 32 -0.85 13.80 5.83
CA ASP A 32 -0.58 14.98 6.67
C ASP A 32 0.87 15.45 6.51
N TRP A 33 1.83 14.52 6.34
CA TRP A 33 3.21 14.86 6.05
C TRP A 33 3.36 15.49 4.65
N ILE A 34 2.62 15.05 3.63
CA ILE A 34 2.57 15.67 2.30
C ILE A 34 2.01 17.08 2.40
N ILE A 35 0.88 17.28 3.09
CA ILE A 35 0.26 18.60 3.30
C ILE A 35 1.20 19.54 4.05
N TYR A 36 1.91 19.04 5.07
CA TYR A 36 2.95 19.81 5.76
C TYR A 36 4.01 20.32 4.78
N ASN A 37 4.54 19.45 3.94
CA ASN A 37 5.55 19.85 2.96
C ASN A 37 4.99 20.82 1.89
N MET A 38 3.75 20.64 1.45
CA MET A 38 3.10 21.60 0.54
C MET A 38 2.92 22.97 1.19
N ASN A 39 2.56 23.01 2.46
CA ASN A 39 2.46 24.28 3.20
C ASN A 39 3.81 24.98 3.31
N GLU A 40 4.91 24.21 3.58
CA GLU A 40 6.24 24.78 3.75
C GLU A 40 6.93 25.17 2.44
N LYS A 41 6.59 24.49 1.32
CA LYS A 41 7.38 24.59 0.08
C LYS A 41 6.60 25.09 -1.14
N ALA A 42 5.27 25.10 -1.08
CA ALA A 42 4.40 25.40 -2.24
C ALA A 42 3.23 26.34 -1.90
N ASP A 43 3.29 27.06 -0.78
CA ASP A 43 2.28 28.04 -0.32
C ASP A 43 0.83 27.49 -0.33
N PHE A 44 0.66 26.21 -0.04
CA PHE A 44 -0.65 25.56 -0.08
C PHE A 44 -1.62 26.12 0.97
N ASN A 45 -1.10 26.61 2.09
CA ASN A 45 -1.83 27.30 3.16
C ASN A 45 -3.14 26.63 3.55
N SER A 46 -3.09 25.36 3.90
CA SER A 46 -4.28 24.56 4.21
C SER A 46 -4.10 23.76 5.49
N SER A 47 -5.19 23.56 6.22
CA SER A 47 -5.24 22.63 7.34
C SER A 47 -6.29 21.55 7.13
N VAL A 48 -6.17 20.51 7.95
CA VAL A 48 -6.96 19.28 7.90
C VAL A 48 -7.89 19.22 9.09
N VAL A 49 -9.17 18.91 8.86
CA VAL A 49 -10.08 18.42 9.89
C VAL A 49 -10.14 16.91 9.79
N VAL A 50 -9.65 16.21 10.81
CA VAL A 50 -9.71 14.75 10.88
C VAL A 50 -11.09 14.33 11.38
N VAL A 51 -11.69 13.37 10.69
CA VAL A 51 -12.98 12.75 11.04
C VAL A 51 -12.73 11.25 11.28
N GLN A 52 -13.03 10.81 12.49
CA GLN A 52 -12.92 9.41 12.88
C GLN A 52 -13.99 8.58 12.14
N PRO A 53 -13.63 7.57 11.35
CA PRO A 53 -14.62 6.88 10.51
C PRO A 53 -15.50 5.88 11.26
N ILE A 54 -15.05 5.41 12.44
CA ILE A 54 -15.73 4.43 13.29
C ILE A 54 -15.91 4.99 14.70
N GLU A 55 -16.78 4.38 15.50
CA GLU A 55 -17.13 4.89 16.84
C GLU A 55 -15.91 4.96 17.79
N LYS A 56 -14.99 3.99 17.70
CA LYS A 56 -13.79 3.93 18.57
C LYS A 56 -12.54 4.16 17.72
N GLY A 57 -11.72 5.12 18.11
CA GLY A 57 -10.48 5.48 17.42
C GLY A 57 -9.52 6.24 18.31
N MET A 58 -8.67 7.08 17.70
CA MET A 58 -7.56 7.74 18.40
C MET A 58 -7.71 9.27 18.49
N ILE A 59 -8.86 9.85 18.15
CA ILE A 59 -8.99 11.32 18.13
C ILE A 59 -8.83 11.96 19.50
N ASP A 60 -9.21 11.27 20.58
CA ASP A 60 -9.01 11.79 21.94
C ASP A 60 -7.52 11.97 22.24
N MET A 61 -6.66 11.03 21.79
CA MET A 61 -5.22 11.14 21.92
C MET A 61 -4.66 12.28 21.07
N LEU A 62 -5.16 12.45 19.84
CA LEU A 62 -4.78 13.57 18.97
C LEU A 62 -5.17 14.90 19.60
N ASN A 63 -6.42 15.04 20.05
CA ASN A 63 -6.91 16.28 20.65
C ASN A 63 -6.19 16.60 21.97
N ALA A 64 -5.77 15.59 22.75
CA ALA A 64 -4.98 15.80 23.97
C ALA A 64 -3.60 16.46 23.70
N GLN A 65 -3.10 16.37 22.48
CA GLN A 65 -1.86 17.04 22.01
C GLN A 65 -2.15 18.23 21.09
N ASP A 66 -3.36 18.80 21.11
CA ASP A 66 -3.79 19.82 20.14
C ASP A 66 -3.53 19.40 18.68
N CYS A 67 -3.61 18.10 18.37
CA CYS A 67 -3.33 17.48 17.08
C CYS A 67 -1.89 17.67 16.57
N LEU A 68 -0.94 17.97 17.45
CA LEU A 68 0.50 17.99 17.15
C LEU A 68 1.10 16.61 17.35
N TYR A 69 2.01 16.22 16.47
CA TYR A 69 2.77 14.97 16.62
C TYR A 69 4.01 14.99 15.74
N HIS A 70 4.92 14.04 15.94
CA HIS A 70 6.11 13.92 15.11
C HIS A 70 6.03 12.71 14.18
N VAL A 71 6.47 12.94 12.95
CA VAL A 71 6.79 11.88 11.99
C VAL A 71 8.28 11.60 12.04
N ASN A 72 8.64 10.34 12.32
CA ASN A 72 10.01 9.86 12.28
C ASN A 72 10.25 9.11 10.97
N LEU A 73 10.97 9.75 10.02
CA LEU A 73 11.34 9.14 8.75
C LEU A 73 12.69 8.46 8.86
N GLN A 74 12.75 7.19 8.50
CA GLN A 74 13.95 6.37 8.55
C GLN A 74 14.13 5.55 7.27
N GLY A 75 15.37 5.52 6.76
CA GLY A 75 15.67 4.72 5.56
C GLY A 75 16.98 5.11 4.91
N LEU A 76 17.11 4.73 3.65
CA LEU A 76 18.19 5.15 2.77
C LEU A 76 17.64 6.19 1.77
N ASP A 77 18.42 7.21 1.50
CA ASP A 77 18.23 8.15 0.39
C ASP A 77 19.57 8.26 -0.35
N LYS A 78 19.61 7.75 -1.59
CA LYS A 78 20.82 7.68 -2.42
C LYS A 78 22.02 7.02 -1.72
N GLY A 79 21.71 5.94 -0.97
CA GLY A 79 22.70 5.19 -0.21
C GLY A 79 23.07 5.76 1.16
N GLU A 80 22.66 6.98 1.47
CA GLU A 80 22.91 7.61 2.78
C GLU A 80 21.80 7.28 3.78
N THR A 81 22.19 7.00 5.02
CA THR A 81 21.24 6.72 6.10
C THR A 81 20.59 8.01 6.57
N VAL A 82 19.26 8.07 6.49
CA VAL A 82 18.46 9.20 6.99
C VAL A 82 17.62 8.77 8.18
N ASN A 83 17.61 9.61 9.21
CA ASN A 83 16.75 9.50 10.39
C ASN A 83 16.33 10.90 10.81
N SER A 84 15.15 11.33 10.40
CA SER A 84 14.64 12.68 10.61
C SER A 84 13.34 12.69 11.37
N LEU A 85 13.20 13.66 12.28
CA LEU A 85 11.99 13.91 13.06
C LEU A 85 11.40 15.24 12.63
N THR A 86 10.15 15.23 12.19
CA THR A 86 9.40 16.41 11.73
C THR A 86 8.14 16.54 12.56
N MET A 87 7.93 17.69 13.19
CA MET A 87 6.67 18.01 13.87
C MET A 87 5.61 18.39 12.84
N ILE A 88 4.48 17.71 12.89
CA ILE A 88 3.33 17.95 12.02
C ILE A 88 2.30 18.79 12.77
N ASP A 89 1.90 19.92 12.17
CA ASP A 89 0.99 20.91 12.73
C ASP A 89 -0.22 21.23 11.81
N VAL A 90 -0.44 20.38 10.80
CA VAL A 90 -1.46 20.64 9.78
C VAL A 90 -2.88 20.30 10.19
N ILE A 91 -3.05 19.43 11.19
CA ILE A 91 -4.38 19.07 11.68
C ILE A 91 -4.90 20.19 12.60
N SER A 92 -5.96 20.87 12.20
CA SER A 92 -6.61 21.92 13.00
C SER A 92 -7.31 21.35 14.23
N ARG A 93 -8.11 20.33 14.01
CA ARG A 93 -8.92 19.61 15.01
C ARG A 93 -9.29 18.22 14.52
N ALA A 94 -9.74 17.36 15.45
CA ALA A 94 -10.23 16.03 15.14
C ALA A 94 -11.63 15.82 15.75
N LEU A 95 -12.54 15.21 14.98
CA LEU A 95 -13.95 15.04 15.31
C LEU A 95 -14.35 13.56 15.33
N ASN A 96 -15.19 13.17 16.29
CA ASN A 96 -15.92 11.92 16.28
C ASN A 96 -17.37 12.15 15.87
N PRO A 97 -17.80 11.81 14.64
CA PRO A 97 -19.16 12.05 14.19
C PRO A 97 -20.23 11.31 15.01
N TYR A 98 -19.87 10.26 15.76
CA TYR A 98 -20.81 9.54 16.62
C TYR A 98 -21.20 10.32 17.89
N SER A 99 -20.35 11.23 18.34
CA SER A 99 -20.63 12.12 19.49
C SER A 99 -20.75 13.59 19.11
N GLN A 100 -20.31 13.97 17.89
CA GLN A 100 -20.21 15.34 17.41
C GLN A 100 -20.81 15.47 16.00
N PHE A 101 -21.97 14.85 15.76
CA PHE A 101 -22.58 14.79 14.43
C PHE A 101 -22.88 16.15 13.83
N GLU A 102 -23.40 17.08 14.64
CA GLU A 102 -23.69 18.46 14.18
C GLU A 102 -22.41 19.18 13.73
N GLU A 103 -21.32 19.04 14.49
CA GLU A 103 -20.03 19.65 14.14
C GLU A 103 -19.43 19.01 12.87
N PHE A 104 -19.62 17.70 12.69
CA PHE A 104 -19.25 17.02 11.46
C PHE A 104 -20.02 17.55 10.25
N MET A 105 -21.35 17.72 10.38
CA MET A 105 -22.18 18.24 9.29
C MET A 105 -21.88 19.70 8.96
N LYS A 106 -21.47 20.53 9.93
CA LYS A 106 -21.02 21.92 9.70
C LYS A 106 -19.79 22.02 8.79
N LEU A 107 -19.01 20.94 8.62
CA LEU A 107 -17.91 20.92 7.64
C LEU A 107 -18.43 21.11 6.21
N ALA A 108 -19.62 20.60 5.92
CA ALA A 108 -20.26 20.78 4.62
C ALA A 108 -20.66 22.24 4.34
N GLU A 109 -20.82 23.05 5.36
CA GLU A 109 -21.24 24.46 5.28
C GLU A 109 -20.06 25.42 5.08
N GLN A 110 -18.83 24.93 5.23
CA GLN A 110 -17.61 25.74 5.10
C GLN A 110 -17.31 26.01 3.61
N PRO A 111 -17.33 27.29 3.15
CA PRO A 111 -17.12 27.60 1.75
C PRO A 111 -15.69 27.28 1.25
N GLU A 112 -14.69 27.33 2.13
CA GLU A 112 -13.28 27.05 1.84
C GLU A 112 -12.95 25.55 1.75
N MET A 113 -13.84 24.67 2.26
CA MET A 113 -13.65 23.23 2.20
C MET A 113 -13.61 22.76 0.75
N ARG A 114 -12.53 22.10 0.37
CA ARG A 114 -12.26 21.72 -1.03
C ARG A 114 -11.91 20.27 -1.23
N PHE A 115 -11.21 19.65 -0.28
CA PHE A 115 -10.69 18.31 -0.43
C PHE A 115 -11.29 17.34 0.59
N VAL A 116 -11.50 16.09 0.17
CA VAL A 116 -11.79 14.95 1.04
C VAL A 116 -10.75 13.88 0.78
N ILE A 117 -10.10 13.39 1.83
CA ILE A 117 -9.12 12.32 1.74
C ILE A 117 -9.52 11.22 2.71
N SER A 118 -9.38 9.96 2.33
CA SER A 118 -9.76 8.84 3.19
C SER A 118 -8.76 7.69 3.17
N ASN A 119 -8.69 6.98 4.28
CA ASN A 119 -8.12 5.65 4.39
C ASN A 119 -8.81 4.91 5.54
N THR A 120 -9.91 4.26 5.21
CA THR A 120 -10.84 3.62 6.16
C THR A 120 -10.71 2.10 6.17
N THR A 121 -9.59 1.57 5.70
CA THR A 121 -9.28 0.17 5.41
C THR A 121 -9.89 -0.36 4.11
N GLU A 122 -9.44 -1.54 3.66
CA GLU A 122 -9.95 -2.20 2.44
C GLU A 122 -11.46 -2.50 2.51
N ALA A 123 -11.99 -2.75 3.72
CA ALA A 123 -13.41 -2.97 3.95
C ALA A 123 -14.22 -1.67 4.09
N GLY A 124 -13.57 -0.50 4.14
CA GLY A 124 -14.23 0.77 4.44
C GLY A 124 -15.07 1.33 3.30
N ILE A 125 -14.72 1.04 2.03
CA ILE A 125 -15.54 1.42 0.86
C ILE A 125 -16.54 0.30 0.57
N ALA A 126 -17.56 0.21 1.42
CA ALA A 126 -18.64 -0.76 1.29
C ALA A 126 -20.01 -0.08 1.35
N PHE A 127 -20.94 -0.62 0.55
CA PHE A 127 -22.34 -0.22 0.61
C PHE A 127 -23.05 -0.97 1.74
N ASP A 128 -23.71 -0.23 2.59
CA ASP A 128 -24.57 -0.76 3.66
C ASP A 128 -26.02 -0.27 3.43
N SER A 129 -26.87 -1.16 2.93
CA SER A 129 -28.27 -0.84 2.62
C SER A 129 -29.13 -0.55 3.86
N SER A 130 -28.63 -0.81 5.06
CA SER A 130 -29.33 -0.50 6.31
C SER A 130 -29.18 0.96 6.72
N CYS A 131 -28.19 1.69 6.17
CA CYS A 131 -27.98 3.11 6.46
C CYS A 131 -29.17 3.95 5.98
N LYS A 132 -29.57 4.91 6.83
CA LYS A 132 -30.60 5.90 6.52
C LYS A 132 -29.98 7.28 6.40
N LEU A 133 -30.61 8.14 5.62
CA LEU A 133 -30.16 9.55 5.48
C LEU A 133 -30.19 10.30 6.81
N GLU A 134 -31.13 9.96 7.69
CA GLU A 134 -31.35 10.57 8.99
C GLU A 134 -30.45 9.99 10.11
N ASP A 135 -29.65 8.97 9.83
CA ASP A 135 -28.71 8.43 10.81
C ASP A 135 -27.70 9.50 11.24
N ALA A 136 -27.31 9.49 12.49
CA ALA A 136 -26.42 10.51 13.06
C ALA A 136 -25.18 9.89 13.73
N PRO A 137 -24.17 9.45 12.95
CA PRO A 137 -24.04 9.41 11.49
C PRO A 137 -24.50 8.07 10.85
N ALA A 138 -24.52 7.99 9.52
CA ALA A 138 -24.58 6.73 8.80
C ALA A 138 -23.44 5.79 9.25
N SER A 139 -23.66 4.47 9.32
CA SER A 139 -22.65 3.50 9.82
C SER A 139 -21.42 3.43 8.92
N SER A 140 -21.60 3.40 7.59
CA SER A 140 -20.52 3.29 6.62
C SER A 140 -19.83 4.63 6.32
N TYR A 141 -18.56 4.58 5.91
CA TYR A 141 -17.82 5.76 5.44
C TYR A 141 -18.46 6.39 4.20
N PRO A 142 -18.79 5.63 3.13
CA PRO A 142 -19.45 6.25 1.97
C PRO A 142 -20.82 6.83 2.27
N GLY A 143 -21.55 6.27 3.23
CA GLY A 143 -22.80 6.85 3.72
C GLY A 143 -22.58 8.19 4.39
N LYS A 144 -21.62 8.29 5.34
CA LYS A 144 -21.24 9.59 5.98
C LYS A 144 -20.83 10.63 4.93
N LEU A 145 -20.04 10.23 3.96
CA LEU A 145 -19.60 11.12 2.88
C LEU A 145 -20.78 11.58 2.03
N THR A 146 -21.72 10.70 1.71
CA THR A 146 -22.92 11.04 0.93
C THR A 146 -23.83 12.00 1.71
N GLN A 147 -24.01 11.80 3.04
CA GLN A 147 -24.71 12.75 3.91
C GLN A 147 -24.08 14.14 3.84
N LEU A 148 -22.75 14.22 3.96
CA LEU A 148 -21.99 15.47 3.91
C LEU A 148 -22.11 16.16 2.55
N LEU A 149 -21.97 15.42 1.44
CA LEU A 149 -22.10 15.95 0.09
C LEU A 149 -23.52 16.48 -0.18
N TYR A 150 -24.54 15.75 0.25
CA TYR A 150 -25.94 16.18 0.08
C TYR A 150 -26.27 17.42 0.91
N HIS A 151 -25.75 17.50 2.15
CA HIS A 151 -25.90 18.69 2.99
C HIS A 151 -25.21 19.90 2.34
N ARG A 152 -24.00 19.71 1.81
CA ARG A 152 -23.27 20.75 1.08
C ARG A 152 -24.03 21.25 -0.15
N TYR A 153 -24.55 20.32 -0.96
CA TYR A 153 -25.39 20.66 -2.11
C TYR A 153 -26.58 21.55 -1.71
N LYS A 154 -27.30 21.22 -0.62
CA LYS A 154 -28.42 21.99 -0.12
C LYS A 154 -27.99 23.36 0.40
N THR A 155 -26.93 23.41 1.19
CA THR A 155 -26.39 24.64 1.78
C THR A 155 -26.03 25.66 0.70
N PHE A 156 -25.36 25.23 -0.35
CA PHE A 156 -24.93 26.11 -1.45
C PHE A 156 -25.88 26.11 -2.65
N GLN A 157 -27.07 25.54 -2.52
CA GLN A 157 -28.14 25.56 -3.53
C GLN A 157 -27.66 25.04 -4.92
N GLY A 158 -26.79 24.01 -4.92
CA GLY A 158 -26.27 23.42 -6.15
C GLY A 158 -25.19 24.25 -6.85
N ASP A 159 -24.56 25.21 -6.17
CA ASP A 159 -23.42 25.96 -6.74
C ASP A 159 -22.30 25.00 -7.16
N MET A 160 -22.01 25.00 -8.47
CA MET A 160 -21.01 24.11 -9.09
C MET A 160 -19.59 24.38 -8.57
N SER A 161 -19.29 25.60 -8.12
CA SER A 161 -17.97 25.96 -7.57
C SER A 161 -17.72 25.38 -6.17
N LYS A 162 -18.74 24.81 -5.54
CA LYS A 162 -18.69 24.23 -4.19
C LYS A 162 -18.53 22.72 -4.17
N GLY A 163 -18.31 22.09 -5.34
CA GLY A 163 -17.94 20.68 -5.42
C GLY A 163 -16.62 20.37 -4.71
N LEU A 164 -16.46 19.12 -4.31
CA LEU A 164 -15.26 18.64 -3.59
C LEU A 164 -14.40 17.75 -4.48
N ILE A 165 -13.09 17.77 -4.23
CA ILE A 165 -12.11 16.86 -4.80
C ILE A 165 -11.85 15.75 -3.77
N ILE A 166 -12.04 14.50 -4.17
CA ILE A 166 -12.05 13.35 -3.27
C ILE A 166 -10.96 12.37 -3.67
N PHE A 167 -10.01 12.10 -2.76
CA PHE A 167 -8.88 11.19 -2.92
C PHE A 167 -8.97 10.04 -1.91
N PRO A 168 -9.60 8.90 -2.24
CA PRO A 168 -9.49 7.70 -1.41
C PRO A 168 -8.07 7.12 -1.48
N CYS A 169 -7.53 6.72 -0.33
CA CYS A 169 -6.22 6.08 -0.19
C CYS A 169 -6.33 4.62 0.29
N GLU A 170 -7.51 4.03 0.23
CA GLU A 170 -7.75 2.63 0.57
C GLU A 170 -7.02 1.72 -0.42
N LEU A 171 -6.50 0.58 0.07
CA LEU A 171 -5.77 -0.39 -0.75
C LEU A 171 -6.72 -1.25 -1.62
N ILE A 172 -7.51 -0.57 -2.43
CA ILE A 172 -8.46 -1.15 -3.39
C ILE A 172 -8.05 -0.65 -4.78
N PHE A 173 -7.90 -1.56 -5.74
CA PHE A 173 -7.63 -1.16 -7.12
C PHE A 173 -8.80 -0.30 -7.65
N LEU A 174 -8.47 0.84 -8.25
CA LEU A 174 -9.44 1.84 -8.71
C LEU A 174 -10.40 2.29 -7.59
N ASN A 175 -9.88 2.54 -6.40
CA ASN A 175 -10.62 2.92 -5.20
C ASN A 175 -11.58 4.10 -5.41
N GLY A 176 -11.20 5.10 -6.22
CA GLY A 176 -12.05 6.24 -6.57
C GLY A 176 -13.29 5.83 -7.37
N HIS A 177 -13.14 4.90 -8.31
CA HIS A 177 -14.29 4.38 -9.08
C HIS A 177 -15.24 3.61 -8.16
N LYS A 178 -14.70 2.77 -7.27
CA LYS A 178 -15.49 2.03 -6.28
C LYS A 178 -16.23 2.95 -5.33
N LEU A 179 -15.57 3.99 -4.82
CA LEU A 179 -16.20 4.98 -3.94
C LEU A 179 -17.32 5.74 -4.67
N LYS A 180 -17.06 6.19 -5.90
CA LYS A 180 -18.06 6.89 -6.72
C LYS A 180 -19.30 6.02 -6.98
N GLU A 181 -19.11 4.75 -7.33
CA GLU A 181 -20.18 3.78 -7.49
C GLU A 181 -21.00 3.62 -6.21
N THR A 182 -20.33 3.51 -5.06
CA THR A 182 -20.99 3.36 -3.76
C THR A 182 -21.78 4.61 -3.37
N ILE A 183 -21.29 5.81 -3.68
CA ILE A 183 -22.05 7.07 -3.48
C ILE A 183 -23.31 7.06 -4.35
N TYR A 184 -23.24 6.63 -5.61
CA TYR A 184 -24.44 6.52 -6.45
C TYR A 184 -25.49 5.56 -5.86
N GLN A 185 -25.05 4.43 -5.27
CA GLN A 185 -25.98 3.53 -4.58
C GLN A 185 -26.72 4.22 -3.42
N TYR A 186 -26.03 5.08 -2.65
CA TYR A 186 -26.69 5.89 -1.60
C TYR A 186 -27.59 6.99 -2.16
N ILE A 187 -27.23 7.63 -3.27
CA ILE A 187 -28.10 8.62 -3.95
C ILE A 187 -29.42 7.96 -4.33
N GLU A 188 -29.38 6.73 -4.85
CA GLU A 188 -30.56 5.96 -5.21
C GLU A 188 -31.33 5.46 -3.99
N LEU A 189 -30.65 4.87 -3.00
CA LEU A 189 -31.23 4.33 -1.78
C LEU A 189 -32.04 5.43 -1.02
N TRP A 190 -31.49 6.63 -0.94
CA TRP A 190 -32.09 7.75 -0.19
C TRP A 190 -32.94 8.67 -1.05
N ASN A 191 -33.15 8.37 -2.33
CA ASN A 191 -33.92 9.18 -3.28
C ASN A 191 -33.52 10.66 -3.27
N LEU A 192 -32.21 10.96 -3.36
CA LEU A 192 -31.70 12.33 -3.23
C LEU A 192 -31.96 13.23 -4.44
N GLY A 193 -32.53 12.68 -5.52
CA GLY A 193 -32.97 13.40 -6.71
C GLY A 193 -31.91 13.56 -7.79
N ASP A 194 -32.38 13.77 -9.03
CA ASP A 194 -31.51 13.90 -10.21
C ASP A 194 -30.65 15.16 -10.19
N ASP A 195 -31.15 16.26 -9.61
CA ASP A 195 -30.39 17.51 -9.53
C ASP A 195 -29.13 17.37 -8.65
N PHE A 196 -29.25 16.68 -7.52
CA PHE A 196 -28.09 16.35 -6.67
C PHE A 196 -27.14 15.40 -7.39
N LYS A 197 -27.67 14.37 -8.06
CA LYS A 197 -26.87 13.41 -8.84
C LYS A 197 -26.05 14.14 -9.91
N GLN A 198 -26.67 15.07 -10.66
CA GLN A 198 -25.99 15.86 -11.68
C GLN A 198 -24.93 16.81 -11.07
N TRP A 199 -25.24 17.45 -9.93
CA TRP A 199 -24.26 18.27 -9.22
C TRP A 199 -23.07 17.45 -8.75
N PHE A 200 -23.29 16.29 -8.13
CA PHE A 200 -22.22 15.39 -7.72
C PHE A 200 -21.35 14.97 -8.90
N GLU A 201 -21.96 14.60 -10.01
CA GLU A 201 -21.24 14.16 -11.20
C GLU A 201 -20.36 15.24 -11.85
N LYS A 202 -20.85 16.49 -11.88
CA LYS A 202 -20.20 17.59 -12.62
C LYS A 202 -19.34 18.50 -11.73
N ALA A 203 -19.70 18.66 -10.48
CA ALA A 203 -19.01 19.56 -9.55
C ALA A 203 -17.95 18.86 -8.70
N CYS A 204 -18.16 17.56 -8.36
CA CYS A 204 -17.23 16.81 -7.54
C CYS A 204 -16.31 15.92 -8.40
N GLY A 205 -15.04 15.87 -8.02
CA GLY A 205 -14.08 14.92 -8.59
C GLY A 205 -13.82 13.79 -7.61
N VAL A 206 -14.07 12.53 -7.99
CA VAL A 206 -13.70 11.35 -7.21
C VAL A 206 -12.63 10.61 -8.01
N TYR A 207 -11.40 10.66 -7.55
CA TYR A 207 -10.24 10.21 -8.32
C TYR A 207 -9.62 8.97 -7.71
N ALA A 208 -9.34 7.96 -8.53
CA ALA A 208 -8.62 6.77 -8.09
C ALA A 208 -7.18 7.13 -7.70
N THR A 209 -6.68 6.50 -6.63
CA THR A 209 -5.32 6.75 -6.18
C THR A 209 -4.59 5.47 -5.80
N LEU A 210 -3.28 5.45 -6.07
CA LEU A 210 -2.36 4.44 -5.61
C LEU A 210 -1.39 5.07 -4.62
N VAL A 211 -1.34 4.55 -3.40
CA VAL A 211 -0.43 4.99 -2.37
C VAL A 211 0.63 3.93 -2.08
N ASP A 212 1.86 4.38 -1.80
CA ASP A 212 2.96 3.49 -1.43
C ASP A 212 3.92 4.20 -0.46
N ARG A 213 3.89 3.78 0.79
CA ARG A 213 4.83 4.08 1.87
C ARG A 213 4.72 3.01 2.94
N ILE A 214 5.82 2.47 3.41
CA ILE A 214 5.84 1.58 4.57
C ILE A 214 5.74 2.44 5.84
N VAL A 215 4.69 2.21 6.62
CA VAL A 215 4.42 2.91 7.89
C VAL A 215 4.28 1.87 9.00
N PRO A 216 5.36 1.53 9.72
CA PRO A 216 5.31 0.60 10.86
C PRO A 216 4.44 1.10 12.01
N GLY A 217 4.20 2.40 12.09
CA GLY A 217 3.34 3.02 13.09
C GLY A 217 4.12 3.53 14.31
N PHE A 218 3.54 3.37 15.51
CA PHE A 218 4.13 3.87 16.75
C PHE A 218 5.41 3.09 17.11
N PRO A 219 6.56 3.75 17.30
CA PRO A 219 7.87 3.11 17.50
C PRO A 219 8.07 2.60 18.95
N ARG A 220 7.34 1.56 19.34
CA ARG A 220 7.29 1.07 20.75
C ARG A 220 8.66 0.78 21.35
N LYS A 221 9.61 0.27 20.54
CA LYS A 221 10.97 -0.07 21.02
C LYS A 221 11.84 1.17 21.23
N ASP A 222 11.67 2.19 20.41
CA ASP A 222 12.56 3.35 20.35
C ASP A 222 11.93 4.61 20.96
N ILE A 223 10.69 4.55 21.41
CA ILE A 223 9.92 5.73 21.83
C ILE A 223 10.60 6.50 22.96
N ALA A 224 11.26 5.82 23.92
CA ALA A 224 11.95 6.48 25.02
C ALA A 224 13.10 7.38 24.51
N ALA A 225 13.93 6.85 23.61
CA ALA A 225 15.02 7.58 22.99
C ALA A 225 14.53 8.72 22.08
N ILE A 226 13.43 8.50 21.36
CA ILE A 226 12.80 9.53 20.52
C ILE A 226 12.29 10.68 21.39
N LYS A 227 11.55 10.40 22.45
CA LYS A 227 11.03 11.43 23.38
C LYS A 227 12.16 12.20 24.05
N GLU A 228 13.25 11.51 24.44
CA GLU A 228 14.45 12.17 24.98
C GLU A 228 15.09 13.13 23.97
N LYS A 229 15.21 12.72 22.72
CA LYS A 229 15.73 13.57 21.62
C LYS A 229 14.79 14.75 21.34
N LEU A 230 13.49 14.55 21.34
CA LEU A 230 12.50 15.58 21.09
C LEU A 230 12.33 16.55 22.26
N GLN A 231 12.60 16.13 23.49
CA GLN A 231 12.27 16.84 24.74
C GLN A 231 10.77 17.05 24.96
N TYR A 232 9.92 16.33 24.21
CA TYR A 232 8.46 16.31 24.31
C TYR A 232 7.95 14.93 24.68
N ASP A 233 6.85 14.89 25.45
CA ASP A 233 6.08 13.67 25.71
C ASP A 233 5.05 13.49 24.58
N ASP A 234 5.51 13.06 23.41
CA ASP A 234 4.69 12.79 22.26
C ASP A 234 4.22 11.33 22.25
N ASN A 235 2.92 11.13 22.43
CA ASN A 235 2.28 9.81 22.45
C ASN A 235 1.71 9.41 21.08
N MET A 236 1.86 10.27 20.09
CA MET A 236 1.36 10.08 18.73
C MET A 236 2.48 10.01 17.68
N VAL A 237 3.73 9.83 18.08
CA VAL A 237 4.86 9.64 17.14
C VAL A 237 4.50 8.52 16.16
N VAL A 238 4.73 8.77 14.90
CA VAL A 238 4.56 7.76 13.86
C VAL A 238 5.85 7.58 13.07
N GLN A 239 6.28 6.33 12.93
CA GLN A 239 7.45 5.96 12.14
C GLN A 239 7.04 5.59 10.72
N ALA A 240 7.82 6.05 9.74
CA ALA A 240 7.64 5.71 8.34
C ALA A 240 8.99 5.64 7.61
N GLU A 241 9.00 4.96 6.47
CA GLU A 241 10.14 5.04 5.55
C GLU A 241 10.21 6.39 4.84
N ILE A 242 11.37 6.70 4.26
CA ILE A 242 11.59 7.95 3.49
C ILE A 242 10.81 7.90 2.19
N PHE A 243 10.82 6.74 1.50
CA PHE A 243 10.11 6.56 0.24
C PHE A 243 8.62 6.87 0.41
N HIS A 244 8.08 7.59 -0.55
CA HIS A 244 6.65 7.81 -0.70
C HIS A 244 6.31 7.88 -2.18
N LEU A 245 5.13 7.40 -2.53
CA LEU A 245 4.56 7.54 -3.86
C LEU A 245 3.05 7.70 -3.74
N TRP A 246 2.51 8.74 -4.34
CA TRP A 246 1.08 8.91 -4.51
C TRP A 246 0.77 9.14 -5.98
N VAL A 247 0.13 8.18 -6.61
CA VAL A 247 -0.37 8.31 -7.98
C VAL A 247 -1.84 8.64 -7.92
N ILE A 248 -2.24 9.72 -8.58
CA ILE A 248 -3.61 10.23 -8.59
C ILE A 248 -4.09 10.26 -10.04
N GLU A 249 -5.11 9.47 -10.35
CA GLU A 249 -5.75 9.46 -11.66
C GLU A 249 -6.67 10.66 -11.81
N ALA A 250 -6.09 11.82 -12.10
CA ALA A 250 -6.82 13.08 -12.18
C ALA A 250 -6.26 13.99 -13.28
N PRO A 251 -7.07 14.93 -13.79
CA PRO A 251 -6.61 15.94 -14.76
C PRO A 251 -5.64 16.93 -14.11
N GLN A 252 -4.82 17.60 -14.95
CA GLN A 252 -3.75 18.51 -14.49
C GLN A 252 -4.28 19.74 -13.73
N GLU A 253 -5.52 20.14 -13.95
CA GLU A 253 -6.18 21.23 -13.21
C GLU A 253 -6.25 20.91 -11.70
N VAL A 254 -6.39 19.63 -11.35
CA VAL A 254 -6.38 19.17 -9.96
C VAL A 254 -4.98 19.32 -9.34
N ALA A 255 -3.92 19.07 -10.10
CA ALA A 255 -2.54 19.30 -9.67
C ALA A 255 -2.27 20.78 -9.33
N ALA A 256 -2.92 21.71 -10.05
CA ALA A 256 -2.79 23.13 -9.76
C ALA A 256 -3.42 23.52 -8.41
N GLU A 257 -4.50 22.82 -8.00
CA GLU A 257 -5.15 23.02 -6.70
C GLU A 257 -4.46 22.26 -5.56
N PHE A 258 -3.76 21.16 -5.85
CA PHE A 258 -3.03 20.30 -4.89
C PHE A 258 -1.55 20.21 -5.28
N PRO A 259 -0.73 21.23 -5.02
CA PRO A 259 0.59 21.44 -5.61
C PRO A 259 1.70 20.61 -4.99
N ALA A 260 1.51 19.30 -4.87
CA ALA A 260 2.46 18.39 -4.25
C ALA A 260 3.74 18.21 -5.10
N ASP A 261 3.62 18.27 -6.44
CA ASP A 261 4.73 18.27 -7.39
C ASP A 261 5.64 19.48 -7.19
N LYS A 262 5.05 20.68 -6.96
CA LYS A 262 5.81 21.91 -6.69
C LYS A 262 6.55 21.87 -5.35
N ALA A 263 6.06 21.08 -4.39
CA ALA A 263 6.75 20.83 -3.14
C ALA A 263 7.91 19.82 -3.27
N GLY A 264 8.17 19.29 -4.48
CA GLY A 264 9.21 18.30 -4.76
C GLY A 264 8.90 16.91 -4.22
N LEU A 265 7.62 16.59 -4.05
CA LEU A 265 7.13 15.31 -3.54
C LEU A 265 6.88 14.33 -4.69
N ASN A 266 7.02 13.03 -4.40
CA ASN A 266 6.74 11.98 -5.37
C ASN A 266 5.22 11.71 -5.45
N VAL A 267 4.50 12.73 -5.92
CA VAL A 267 3.05 12.71 -6.16
C VAL A 267 2.84 12.95 -7.66
N LEU A 268 2.18 12.02 -8.33
CA LEU A 268 2.00 12.01 -9.77
C LEU A 268 0.51 12.17 -10.10
N PHE A 269 0.19 13.14 -10.96
CA PHE A 269 -1.13 13.27 -11.56
C PHE A 269 -1.09 12.69 -12.97
N VAL A 270 -1.88 11.63 -13.18
CA VAL A 270 -1.78 10.80 -14.40
C VAL A 270 -3.15 10.55 -15.02
N PRO A 271 -3.22 10.23 -16.33
CA PRO A 271 -4.48 9.89 -16.99
C PRO A 271 -5.05 8.52 -16.53
N SER A 272 -4.20 7.61 -16.05
CA SER A 272 -4.58 6.31 -15.51
C SER A 272 -3.58 5.83 -14.48
N GLU A 273 -4.05 5.30 -13.36
CA GLU A 273 -3.22 4.70 -12.32
C GLU A 273 -2.80 3.26 -12.64
N ALA A 274 -3.51 2.59 -13.55
CA ALA A 274 -3.34 1.17 -13.82
C ALA A 274 -1.89 0.77 -14.18
N PRO A 275 -1.12 1.50 -15.04
CA PRO A 275 0.27 1.15 -15.32
C PRO A 275 1.18 1.25 -14.08
N TYR A 276 0.87 2.15 -13.16
CA TYR A 276 1.64 2.34 -11.92
C TYR A 276 1.30 1.28 -10.88
N HIS A 277 0.05 0.85 -10.84
CA HIS A 277 -0.37 -0.30 -10.04
C HIS A 277 0.33 -1.57 -10.54
N GLU A 278 0.30 -1.83 -11.83
CA GLU A 278 1.00 -2.95 -12.46
C GLU A 278 2.51 -2.90 -12.14
N ARG A 279 3.17 -1.74 -12.30
CA ARG A 279 4.57 -1.53 -11.94
C ARG A 279 4.85 -1.89 -10.48
N LYS A 280 4.00 -1.43 -9.55
CA LYS A 280 4.16 -1.73 -8.12
C LYS A 280 4.02 -3.22 -7.84
N VAL A 281 2.99 -3.86 -8.38
CA VAL A 281 2.78 -5.30 -8.20
C VAL A 281 3.95 -6.09 -8.78
N THR A 282 4.41 -5.73 -9.97
CA THR A 282 5.46 -6.46 -10.69
C THR A 282 6.86 -6.21 -10.11
N LEU A 283 7.26 -4.97 -9.83
CA LEU A 283 8.64 -4.64 -9.43
C LEU A 283 8.88 -4.53 -7.93
N LEU A 284 7.82 -4.46 -7.10
CA LEU A 284 7.95 -4.50 -5.64
C LEU A 284 7.47 -5.84 -5.10
N ASN A 285 6.23 -6.22 -5.41
CA ASN A 285 5.60 -7.39 -4.79
C ASN A 285 6.09 -8.71 -5.42
N GLY A 286 6.32 -8.75 -6.73
CA GLY A 286 6.82 -9.92 -7.45
C GLY A 286 8.19 -10.36 -6.92
N PRO A 287 9.24 -9.51 -6.94
CA PRO A 287 10.55 -9.87 -6.40
C PRO A 287 10.50 -10.34 -4.94
N HIS A 288 9.68 -9.73 -4.09
CA HIS A 288 9.47 -10.19 -2.71
C HIS A 288 8.96 -11.64 -2.67
N THR A 289 8.03 -12.00 -3.56
CA THR A 289 7.39 -13.31 -3.58
C THR A 289 8.39 -14.42 -3.95
N VAL A 290 9.25 -14.20 -4.94
CA VAL A 290 10.25 -15.19 -5.38
C VAL A 290 11.54 -15.14 -4.56
N LEU A 291 11.96 -13.97 -4.10
CA LEU A 291 13.11 -13.79 -3.24
C LEU A 291 12.97 -14.54 -1.91
N SER A 292 11.80 -14.42 -1.27
CA SER A 292 11.61 -14.87 0.10
C SER A 292 11.86 -16.38 0.29
N PRO A 293 11.30 -17.31 -0.52
CA PRO A 293 11.60 -18.72 -0.41
C PRO A 293 13.04 -19.05 -0.80
N VAL A 294 13.61 -18.35 -1.80
CA VAL A 294 15.01 -18.53 -2.20
C VAL A 294 15.95 -18.14 -1.05
N ALA A 295 15.72 -17.00 -0.42
CA ALA A 295 16.49 -16.52 0.73
C ALA A 295 16.34 -17.49 1.93
N TYR A 296 15.11 -17.84 2.27
CA TYR A 296 14.82 -18.72 3.41
C TYR A 296 15.48 -20.09 3.26
N LEU A 297 15.34 -20.73 2.12
CA LEU A 297 15.97 -22.03 1.83
C LEU A 297 17.50 -21.94 1.72
N SER A 298 18.04 -20.73 1.55
CA SER A 298 19.49 -20.44 1.61
C SER A 298 19.99 -20.10 3.01
N GLY A 299 19.16 -20.18 4.06
CA GLY A 299 19.56 -19.86 5.43
C GLY A 299 19.43 -18.37 5.80
N ILE A 300 18.80 -17.54 4.97
CA ILE A 300 18.69 -16.10 5.17
C ILE A 300 17.25 -15.75 5.59
N ASN A 301 17.09 -15.00 6.68
CA ASN A 301 15.80 -14.75 7.30
C ASN A 301 15.24 -13.34 7.05
N ILE A 302 16.07 -12.39 6.61
CA ILE A 302 15.73 -10.96 6.47
C ILE A 302 15.95 -10.52 5.04
N VAL A 303 15.03 -9.76 4.47
CA VAL A 303 15.09 -9.24 3.09
C VAL A 303 16.38 -8.46 2.85
N ARG A 304 16.77 -7.56 3.76
CA ARG A 304 17.99 -6.78 3.66
C ARG A 304 19.24 -7.67 3.51
N ASP A 305 19.33 -8.72 4.30
CA ASP A 305 20.46 -9.63 4.27
C ASP A 305 20.48 -10.46 2.97
N ALA A 306 19.31 -10.81 2.45
CA ALA A 306 19.17 -11.45 1.14
C ALA A 306 19.66 -10.54 0.00
N CYS A 307 19.29 -9.26 0.01
CA CYS A 307 19.75 -8.28 -0.97
C CYS A 307 21.28 -8.07 -0.94
N ARG A 308 21.90 -8.15 0.24
CA ARG A 308 23.35 -8.00 0.43
C ARG A 308 24.13 -9.29 0.19
N HIS A 309 23.46 -10.42 0.15
CA HIS A 309 24.14 -11.71 -0.08
C HIS A 309 24.70 -11.80 -1.51
N PRO A 310 25.95 -12.21 -1.71
CA PRO A 310 26.63 -12.12 -3.03
C PRO A 310 25.98 -12.95 -4.15
N VAL A 311 25.25 -14.00 -3.81
CA VAL A 311 24.52 -14.85 -4.78
C VAL A 311 23.06 -14.41 -4.86
N VAL A 312 22.35 -14.35 -3.72
CA VAL A 312 20.92 -14.04 -3.69
C VAL A 312 20.65 -12.60 -4.15
N GLY A 313 21.56 -11.65 -3.83
CA GLY A 313 21.44 -10.26 -4.34
C GLY A 313 21.51 -10.18 -5.86
N LYS A 314 22.36 -10.99 -6.52
CA LYS A 314 22.39 -11.07 -7.99
C LYS A 314 21.11 -11.70 -8.56
N PHE A 315 20.59 -12.71 -7.88
CA PHE A 315 19.30 -13.31 -8.26
C PHE A 315 18.16 -12.28 -8.24
N ILE A 316 18.06 -11.47 -7.18
CA ILE A 316 17.06 -10.40 -7.11
C ILE A 316 17.23 -9.44 -8.28
N HIS A 317 18.47 -9.02 -8.55
CA HIS A 317 18.76 -8.10 -9.64
C HIS A 317 18.33 -8.70 -11.00
N LYS A 318 18.66 -9.97 -11.27
CA LYS A 318 18.21 -10.66 -12.49
C LYS A 318 16.69 -10.67 -12.62
N VAL A 319 15.98 -11.07 -11.56
CA VAL A 319 14.51 -11.12 -11.56
C VAL A 319 13.91 -9.75 -11.82
N MET A 320 14.42 -8.71 -11.16
CA MET A 320 13.83 -7.36 -11.27
C MET A 320 14.14 -6.70 -12.61
N PHE A 321 15.43 -6.67 -13.02
CA PHE A 321 15.89 -5.84 -14.14
C PHE A 321 15.90 -6.57 -15.48
N GLU A 322 16.11 -7.90 -15.48
CA GLU A 322 16.26 -8.67 -16.70
C GLU A 322 15.00 -9.47 -17.07
N GLU A 323 14.11 -9.70 -16.09
CA GLU A 323 12.90 -10.50 -16.31
C GLU A 323 11.63 -9.65 -16.12
N LEU A 324 11.31 -9.21 -14.91
CA LEU A 324 10.05 -8.52 -14.62
C LEU A 324 9.95 -7.13 -15.29
N MET A 325 11.02 -6.35 -15.30
CA MET A 325 11.02 -5.03 -15.94
C MET A 325 10.70 -5.11 -17.44
N GLU A 326 11.16 -6.16 -18.09
CA GLU A 326 10.95 -6.39 -19.54
C GLU A 326 9.47 -6.71 -19.88
N THR A 327 8.62 -6.92 -18.89
CA THR A 327 7.19 -7.22 -19.07
C THR A 327 6.29 -5.99 -18.99
N LEU A 328 6.82 -4.87 -18.52
CA LEU A 328 6.06 -3.63 -18.30
C LEU A 328 6.11 -2.69 -19.51
N ASN A 329 5.13 -1.76 -19.60
CA ASN A 329 4.95 -0.86 -20.72
C ASN A 329 5.27 0.62 -20.41
N LEU A 330 5.71 0.93 -19.19
CA LEU A 330 6.16 2.28 -18.81
C LEU A 330 7.56 2.59 -19.40
N PRO A 331 7.95 3.86 -19.50
CA PRO A 331 9.28 4.25 -19.97
C PRO A 331 10.39 3.58 -19.16
N LYS A 332 11.41 3.04 -19.84
CA LYS A 332 12.49 2.25 -19.19
C LYS A 332 13.18 3.02 -18.07
N ALA A 333 13.49 4.30 -18.27
CA ALA A 333 14.13 5.12 -17.24
C ALA A 333 13.27 5.27 -15.96
N GLU A 334 11.95 5.29 -16.11
CA GLU A 334 11.02 5.35 -14.98
C GLU A 334 10.94 4.01 -14.24
N LEU A 335 10.96 2.91 -14.99
CA LEU A 335 11.00 1.56 -14.43
C LEU A 335 12.32 1.31 -13.68
N GLU A 336 13.45 1.66 -14.28
CA GLU A 336 14.78 1.56 -13.66
C GLU A 336 14.85 2.36 -12.36
N LYS A 337 14.39 3.61 -12.38
CA LYS A 337 14.32 4.44 -11.19
C LYS A 337 13.51 3.78 -10.08
N PHE A 338 12.30 3.31 -10.41
CA PHE A 338 11.44 2.65 -9.42
C PHE A 338 12.06 1.36 -8.88
N ALA A 339 12.69 0.54 -9.72
CA ALA A 339 13.37 -0.69 -9.30
C ALA A 339 14.54 -0.39 -8.34
N HIS A 340 15.32 0.67 -8.61
CA HIS A 340 16.37 1.12 -7.68
C HIS A 340 15.79 1.62 -6.35
N ASP A 341 14.72 2.42 -6.39
CA ASP A 341 14.02 2.87 -5.18
C ASP A 341 13.54 1.66 -4.33
N VAL A 342 13.03 0.61 -4.99
CA VAL A 342 12.62 -0.64 -4.33
C VAL A 342 13.82 -1.36 -3.69
N LEU A 343 14.97 -1.45 -4.37
CA LEU A 343 16.18 -2.06 -3.80
C LEU A 343 16.70 -1.27 -2.59
N GLU A 344 16.62 0.07 -2.60
CA GLU A 344 16.96 0.87 -1.42
C GLU A 344 16.03 0.57 -0.24
N ARG A 345 14.72 0.43 -0.50
CA ARG A 345 13.73 0.04 0.52
C ARG A 345 14.02 -1.36 1.09
N PHE A 346 14.38 -2.32 0.25
CA PHE A 346 14.79 -3.67 0.68
C PHE A 346 16.04 -3.65 1.56
N ASN A 347 16.96 -2.71 1.31
CA ASN A 347 18.18 -2.52 2.04
C ASN A 347 18.06 -1.61 3.28
N ASN A 348 16.84 -1.16 3.63
CA ASN A 348 16.60 -0.25 4.75
C ASN A 348 17.16 -0.82 6.07
N PRO A 349 18.17 -0.14 6.72
CA PRO A 349 18.80 -0.64 7.93
C PRO A 349 17.91 -0.61 9.17
N PHE A 350 16.80 0.13 9.12
CA PHE A 350 15.89 0.27 10.24
C PHE A 350 14.73 -0.76 10.23
N VAL A 351 14.64 -1.59 9.20
CA VAL A 351 13.56 -2.58 9.04
C VAL A 351 14.14 -3.98 8.90
N ASP A 352 13.86 -4.83 9.86
CA ASP A 352 14.15 -6.27 9.81
C ASP A 352 12.94 -7.02 9.23
N HIS A 353 12.73 -6.87 7.91
CA HIS A 353 11.61 -7.51 7.22
C HIS A 353 11.85 -9.01 7.09
N GLN A 354 11.14 -9.80 7.89
CA GLN A 354 11.25 -11.25 7.91
C GLN A 354 10.69 -11.87 6.62
N VAL A 355 11.49 -12.67 5.94
CA VAL A 355 11.04 -13.34 4.69
C VAL A 355 9.85 -14.26 4.96
N THR A 356 9.74 -14.87 6.14
CA THR A 356 8.62 -15.73 6.54
C THR A 356 7.28 -15.00 6.56
N SER A 357 7.26 -13.71 6.91
CA SER A 357 6.02 -12.90 6.85
C SER A 357 5.53 -12.67 5.42
N ILE A 358 6.46 -12.65 4.47
CA ILE A 358 6.14 -12.51 3.04
C ILE A 358 5.64 -13.84 2.47
N MET A 359 6.15 -14.96 2.97
CA MET A 359 5.87 -16.31 2.46
C MET A 359 4.49 -16.87 2.86
N LEU A 360 3.72 -16.17 3.67
CA LEU A 360 2.32 -16.52 3.92
C LEU A 360 1.51 -16.46 2.62
N ASN A 361 0.74 -17.51 2.31
CA ASN A 361 -0.07 -17.60 1.10
C ASN A 361 0.76 -17.37 -0.19
N SER A 362 1.86 -18.10 -0.36
CA SER A 362 2.80 -17.88 -1.47
C SER A 362 2.20 -18.20 -2.83
N PHE A 363 1.35 -19.21 -2.94
CA PHE A 363 0.75 -19.61 -4.22
C PHE A 363 -0.18 -18.54 -4.81
N PRO A 364 -1.19 -18.02 -4.08
CA PRO A 364 -2.00 -16.90 -4.57
C PRO A 364 -1.18 -15.64 -4.91
N LYS A 365 -0.11 -15.39 -4.15
CA LYS A 365 0.80 -14.27 -4.44
C LYS A 365 1.56 -14.47 -5.75
N TYR A 366 2.11 -15.65 -5.98
CA TYR A 366 2.79 -15.94 -7.25
C TYR A 366 1.82 -15.85 -8.43
N GLN A 367 0.62 -16.40 -8.29
CA GLN A 367 -0.44 -16.33 -9.30
C GLN A 367 -0.73 -14.89 -9.74
N THR A 368 -0.84 -13.98 -8.78
CA THR A 368 -1.28 -12.60 -9.06
C THR A 368 -0.13 -11.64 -9.37
N ARG A 369 1.11 -11.94 -8.94
CA ARG A 369 2.24 -11.02 -9.01
C ARG A 369 3.29 -11.41 -10.04
N ASP A 370 3.56 -12.72 -10.20
CA ASP A 370 4.69 -13.22 -10.96
C ASP A 370 4.26 -14.01 -12.21
N LEU A 371 3.18 -14.78 -12.13
CA LEU A 371 2.69 -15.58 -13.26
C LEU A 371 2.30 -14.72 -14.49
N PRO A 372 1.65 -13.56 -14.36
CA PRO A 372 1.42 -12.66 -15.50
C PRO A 372 2.73 -12.22 -16.17
N GLY A 373 3.73 -11.85 -15.35
CA GLY A 373 5.07 -11.50 -15.82
C GLY A 373 5.77 -12.66 -16.54
N LEU A 374 5.71 -13.87 -15.98
CA LEU A 374 6.28 -15.07 -16.62
C LEU A 374 5.70 -15.28 -18.01
N LYS A 375 4.38 -15.19 -18.16
CA LYS A 375 3.68 -15.38 -19.45
C LYS A 375 4.06 -14.28 -20.45
N THR A 376 4.02 -13.02 -20.02
CA THR A 376 4.38 -11.87 -20.85
C THR A 376 5.85 -11.94 -21.28
N TYR A 377 6.75 -12.39 -20.40
CA TYR A 377 8.16 -12.57 -20.74
C TYR A 377 8.33 -13.68 -21.78
N LEU A 378 7.67 -14.83 -21.60
CA LEU A 378 7.70 -15.93 -22.57
C LEU A 378 7.18 -15.47 -23.94
N GLU A 379 6.06 -14.73 -23.97
CA GLU A 379 5.51 -14.18 -25.21
C GLU A 379 6.49 -13.21 -25.90
N ARG A 380 7.09 -12.27 -25.14
CA ARG A 380 7.99 -11.25 -25.70
C ARG A 380 9.36 -11.76 -26.09
N LYS A 381 9.91 -12.73 -25.35
CA LYS A 381 11.31 -13.20 -25.50
C LYS A 381 11.43 -14.59 -26.13
N GLY A 382 10.34 -15.35 -26.22
CA GLY A 382 10.33 -16.71 -26.77
C GLY A 382 11.06 -17.74 -25.88
N LYS A 383 11.33 -17.40 -24.61
CA LYS A 383 11.98 -18.27 -23.60
C LYS A 383 11.42 -17.99 -22.23
N LEU A 384 11.50 -18.98 -21.33
CA LEU A 384 11.08 -18.83 -19.94
C LEU A 384 12.04 -17.91 -19.16
N PRO A 385 11.54 -17.09 -18.22
CA PRO A 385 12.35 -16.33 -17.27
C PRO A 385 12.89 -17.27 -16.19
N GLU A 386 14.18 -17.50 -16.20
CA GLU A 386 14.83 -18.51 -15.34
C GLU A 386 14.68 -18.21 -13.85
N GLY A 387 14.76 -16.95 -13.49
CA GLY A 387 14.62 -16.49 -12.09
C GLY A 387 13.20 -16.68 -11.56
N LEU A 388 12.17 -16.34 -12.35
CA LEU A 388 10.78 -16.55 -11.94
C LEU A 388 10.44 -18.04 -11.84
N VAL A 389 10.94 -18.86 -12.77
CA VAL A 389 10.77 -20.33 -12.74
C VAL A 389 11.46 -20.93 -11.52
N LEU A 390 12.69 -20.49 -11.18
CA LEU A 390 13.37 -20.91 -9.96
C LEU A 390 12.62 -20.45 -8.70
N GLY A 391 12.06 -19.24 -8.70
CA GLY A 391 11.21 -18.74 -7.62
C GLY A 391 10.01 -19.65 -7.37
N LEU A 392 9.33 -20.09 -8.44
CA LEU A 392 8.22 -21.05 -8.33
C LEU A 392 8.68 -22.39 -7.75
N ALA A 393 9.82 -22.94 -8.23
CA ALA A 393 10.38 -24.16 -7.69
C ALA A 393 10.78 -24.01 -6.20
N ALA A 394 11.26 -22.83 -5.80
CA ALA A 394 11.58 -22.53 -4.40
C ALA A 394 10.32 -22.49 -3.53
N ILE A 395 9.22 -21.89 -4.01
CA ILE A 395 7.91 -21.94 -3.33
C ILE A 395 7.50 -23.41 -3.14
N ILE A 396 7.45 -24.20 -4.21
CA ILE A 396 7.05 -25.60 -4.15
C ILE A 396 7.93 -26.38 -3.15
N THR A 397 9.25 -26.12 -3.14
CA THR A 397 10.19 -26.74 -2.19
C THR A 397 9.90 -26.31 -0.74
N TYR A 398 9.61 -25.04 -0.50
CA TYR A 398 9.26 -24.55 0.84
C TYR A 398 8.05 -25.30 1.43
N TYR A 399 7.05 -25.58 0.62
CA TYR A 399 5.85 -26.32 1.04
C TYR A 399 6.06 -27.82 1.25
N LYS A 400 7.26 -28.34 0.99
CA LYS A 400 7.67 -29.69 1.43
C LYS A 400 7.73 -29.78 2.96
N GLY A 401 7.99 -28.66 3.63
CA GLY A 401 8.23 -28.62 5.07
C GLY A 401 9.58 -29.27 5.45
N GLY A 402 9.69 -29.67 6.69
CA GLY A 402 10.90 -30.31 7.21
C GLY A 402 11.79 -29.34 7.98
N VAL A 403 13.09 -29.55 7.92
CA VAL A 403 14.07 -28.79 8.68
C VAL A 403 15.17 -28.28 7.76
N ARG A 404 15.52 -27.03 7.87
CA ARG A 404 16.63 -26.38 7.17
C ARG A 404 17.98 -26.87 7.72
N ALA A 405 19.06 -26.65 6.96
CA ALA A 405 20.42 -27.09 7.34
C ALA A 405 20.91 -26.48 8.69
N ASP A 406 20.43 -25.31 9.06
CA ASP A 406 20.72 -24.64 10.33
C ASP A 406 19.82 -25.08 11.51
N GLY A 407 18.94 -26.06 11.29
CA GLY A 407 18.02 -26.58 12.30
C GLY A 407 16.68 -25.84 12.41
N ALA A 408 16.47 -24.80 11.63
CA ALA A 408 15.18 -24.10 11.63
C ALA A 408 14.08 -24.96 10.97
N GLU A 409 12.93 -25.05 11.63
CA GLU A 409 11.76 -25.76 11.10
C GLU A 409 11.13 -24.96 9.96
N ILE A 410 10.80 -25.66 8.86
CA ILE A 410 10.09 -25.09 7.72
C ILE A 410 8.59 -25.30 7.92
N VAL A 411 7.87 -24.25 8.23
CA VAL A 411 6.42 -24.28 8.53
C VAL A 411 5.67 -23.42 7.50
N PRO A 412 5.25 -24.00 6.35
CA PRO A 412 4.43 -23.28 5.38
C PRO A 412 3.02 -23.01 5.92
N ASN A 413 2.42 -21.92 5.44
CA ASN A 413 1.06 -21.54 5.81
C ASN A 413 0.33 -20.98 4.57
N ASP A 414 -0.74 -21.67 4.16
CA ASP A 414 -1.61 -21.33 3.05
C ASP A 414 -3.02 -21.92 3.29
N ALA A 415 -3.92 -21.75 2.33
CA ALA A 415 -5.22 -22.42 2.36
C ALA A 415 -5.07 -23.95 2.55
N GLN A 416 -5.94 -24.55 3.35
CA GLN A 416 -5.85 -25.97 3.73
C GLN A 416 -5.79 -26.90 2.50
N GLU A 417 -6.55 -26.58 1.46
CA GLU A 417 -6.58 -27.36 0.21
C GLU A 417 -5.21 -27.38 -0.49
N ILE A 418 -4.50 -26.24 -0.48
CA ILE A 418 -3.13 -26.15 -1.02
C ILE A 418 -2.17 -26.97 -0.16
N MET A 419 -2.28 -26.85 1.16
CA MET A 419 -1.43 -27.60 2.10
C MET A 419 -1.60 -29.11 1.95
N ASP A 420 -2.84 -29.57 1.80
CA ASP A 420 -3.15 -31.00 1.63
C ASP A 420 -2.64 -31.53 0.29
N LEU A 421 -2.80 -30.77 -0.79
CA LEU A 421 -2.24 -31.12 -2.11
C LEU A 421 -0.74 -31.29 -2.04
N LEU A 422 0.00 -30.30 -1.53
CA LEU A 422 1.47 -30.34 -1.48
C LEU A 422 1.96 -31.49 -0.59
N LYS A 423 1.29 -31.74 0.54
CA LYS A 423 1.59 -32.87 1.41
C LYS A 423 1.45 -34.21 0.68
N GLN A 424 0.36 -34.40 -0.07
CA GLN A 424 0.13 -35.62 -0.86
C GLN A 424 1.18 -35.81 -1.95
N LEU A 425 1.45 -34.74 -2.70
CA LEU A 425 2.41 -34.79 -3.81
C LEU A 425 3.83 -35.08 -3.31
N TRP A 426 4.30 -34.41 -2.28
CA TRP A 426 5.63 -34.64 -1.70
C TRP A 426 5.78 -36.01 -1.05
N ALA A 427 4.70 -36.63 -0.56
CA ALA A 427 4.71 -38.00 -0.04
C ALA A 427 5.05 -39.06 -1.13
N THR A 428 4.90 -38.72 -2.40
CA THR A 428 5.28 -39.62 -3.52
C THR A 428 6.79 -39.76 -3.66
N GLY A 429 7.57 -38.81 -3.16
CA GLY A 429 9.03 -38.79 -3.35
C GLY A 429 9.48 -38.51 -4.79
N ASP A 430 8.59 -38.21 -5.72
CA ASP A 430 8.82 -38.04 -7.15
C ASP A 430 8.58 -36.58 -7.57
N THR A 431 9.67 -35.89 -7.92
CA THR A 431 9.60 -34.47 -8.34
C THR A 431 8.81 -34.26 -9.63
N ALA A 432 8.72 -35.27 -10.51
CA ALA A 432 7.88 -35.17 -11.70
C ALA A 432 6.39 -35.09 -11.32
N LYS A 433 5.96 -35.98 -10.41
CA LYS A 433 4.58 -35.95 -9.90
C LYS A 433 4.26 -34.69 -9.13
N VAL A 434 5.22 -34.19 -8.33
CA VAL A 434 5.09 -32.91 -7.61
C VAL A 434 4.89 -31.78 -8.61
N THR A 435 5.73 -31.70 -9.63
CA THR A 435 5.66 -30.66 -10.67
C THR A 435 4.33 -30.71 -11.41
N GLU A 436 4.00 -31.87 -11.98
CA GLU A 436 2.77 -32.06 -12.77
C GLU A 436 1.51 -31.76 -11.93
N GLY A 437 1.46 -32.28 -10.70
CA GLY A 437 0.32 -32.08 -9.82
C GLY A 437 0.14 -30.62 -9.36
N VAL A 438 1.23 -29.92 -9.04
CA VAL A 438 1.15 -28.50 -8.64
C VAL A 438 0.78 -27.65 -9.83
N LEU A 439 1.43 -27.82 -11.00
CA LEU A 439 1.14 -26.99 -12.18
C LEU A 439 -0.26 -27.26 -12.75
N GLY A 440 -0.79 -28.49 -12.62
CA GLY A 440 -2.14 -28.88 -13.02
C GLY A 440 -3.24 -28.46 -12.04
N ALA A 441 -2.91 -27.88 -10.89
CA ALA A 441 -3.87 -27.50 -9.85
C ALA A 441 -4.65 -26.24 -10.25
N THR A 442 -5.68 -26.39 -11.09
CA THR A 442 -6.47 -25.26 -11.64
C THR A 442 -7.16 -24.43 -10.57
N PHE A 443 -7.45 -24.97 -9.40
CA PHE A 443 -8.01 -24.21 -8.28
C PHE A 443 -7.01 -23.19 -7.68
N ILE A 444 -5.70 -23.42 -7.86
CA ILE A 444 -4.63 -22.46 -7.48
C ILE A 444 -4.45 -21.42 -8.57
N TRP A 445 -4.33 -21.88 -9.84
CA TRP A 445 -3.86 -21.04 -10.94
C TRP A 445 -4.97 -20.45 -11.81
N GLY A 446 -6.20 -20.98 -11.74
CA GLY A 446 -7.28 -20.67 -12.67
C GLY A 446 -7.16 -21.37 -14.02
N GLU A 447 -6.04 -22.06 -14.29
CA GLU A 447 -5.71 -22.75 -15.53
C GLU A 447 -4.70 -23.87 -15.28
N ASP A 448 -4.47 -24.73 -16.28
CA ASP A 448 -3.42 -25.78 -16.22
C ASP A 448 -2.09 -25.22 -16.74
N LEU A 449 -1.14 -24.97 -15.83
CA LEU A 449 0.18 -24.46 -16.18
C LEU A 449 1.09 -25.50 -16.87
N ASN A 450 0.75 -26.79 -16.86
CA ASN A 450 1.47 -27.79 -17.65
C ASN A 450 1.38 -27.51 -19.15
N LEU A 451 0.39 -26.74 -19.59
CA LEU A 451 0.22 -26.34 -20.99
C LEU A 451 1.18 -25.23 -21.43
N ILE A 452 1.89 -24.58 -20.49
CA ILE A 452 2.90 -23.57 -20.84
C ILE A 452 4.16 -24.31 -21.35
N PRO A 453 4.60 -24.04 -22.60
CA PRO A 453 5.72 -24.75 -23.20
C PRO A 453 7.00 -24.71 -22.35
N GLY A 454 7.53 -25.88 -21.99
CA GLY A 454 8.79 -26.06 -21.27
C GLY A 454 8.73 -25.74 -19.76
N LEU A 455 7.60 -25.24 -19.24
CA LEU A 455 7.52 -24.84 -17.82
C LEU A 455 7.66 -26.02 -16.87
N ALA A 456 6.96 -27.13 -17.13
CA ALA A 456 7.02 -28.32 -16.30
C ALA A 456 8.45 -28.91 -16.24
N GLU A 457 9.13 -28.98 -17.39
CA GLU A 457 10.52 -29.45 -17.45
C GLU A 457 11.46 -28.52 -16.65
N ALA A 458 11.31 -27.20 -16.79
CA ALA A 458 12.16 -26.23 -16.13
C ALA A 458 11.94 -26.22 -14.60
N VAL A 459 10.68 -26.31 -14.14
CA VAL A 459 10.35 -26.40 -12.71
C VAL A 459 10.91 -27.70 -12.12
N LYS A 460 10.68 -28.85 -12.78
CA LYS A 460 11.23 -30.13 -12.33
C LYS A 460 12.74 -30.09 -12.22
N LYS A 461 13.44 -29.59 -13.24
CA LYS A 461 14.90 -29.43 -13.23
C LYS A 461 15.40 -28.64 -12.02
N ASN A 462 14.69 -27.55 -11.69
CA ASN A 462 15.04 -26.74 -10.52
C ASN A 462 14.74 -27.48 -9.21
N LEU A 463 13.64 -28.21 -9.10
CA LEU A 463 13.33 -29.04 -7.92
C LEU A 463 14.42 -30.12 -7.69
N ASP A 464 14.82 -30.80 -8.74
CA ASP A 464 15.89 -31.79 -8.66
C ASP A 464 17.22 -31.15 -8.21
N SER A 465 17.60 -30.04 -8.82
CA SER A 465 18.82 -29.30 -8.46
C SER A 465 18.81 -28.80 -7.01
N ILE A 466 17.68 -28.28 -6.54
CA ILE A 466 17.54 -27.84 -5.14
C ILE A 466 17.70 -29.00 -4.17
N GLN A 467 17.15 -30.17 -4.49
CA GLN A 467 17.27 -31.36 -3.64
C GLN A 467 18.70 -31.94 -3.64
N GLU A 468 19.39 -31.95 -4.80
CA GLU A 468 20.71 -32.52 -4.95
C GLU A 468 21.84 -31.61 -4.45
N LYS A 469 21.77 -30.30 -4.78
CA LYS A 469 22.86 -29.35 -4.61
C LYS A 469 22.56 -28.24 -3.59
N GLY A 470 21.30 -28.14 -3.18
CA GLY A 470 20.80 -27.02 -2.34
C GLY A 470 20.48 -25.76 -3.12
N MET A 471 19.81 -24.83 -2.45
CA MET A 471 19.25 -23.62 -3.07
C MET A 471 20.35 -22.71 -3.65
N LEU A 472 21.41 -22.44 -2.89
CA LEU A 472 22.47 -21.50 -3.33
C LEU A 472 23.19 -21.97 -4.60
N GLU A 473 23.48 -23.25 -4.71
CA GLU A 473 24.15 -23.79 -5.92
C GLU A 473 23.19 -23.79 -7.12
N THR A 474 21.89 -24.00 -6.88
CA THR A 474 20.89 -23.89 -7.93
C THR A 474 20.73 -22.46 -8.43
N VAL A 475 20.76 -21.48 -7.54
CA VAL A 475 20.77 -20.04 -7.91
C VAL A 475 22.01 -19.70 -8.74
N LYS A 476 23.21 -20.15 -8.34
CA LYS A 476 24.46 -19.90 -9.10
C LYS A 476 24.40 -20.42 -10.52
N ALA A 477 23.68 -21.50 -10.76
CA ALA A 477 23.60 -22.12 -12.07
C ALA A 477 22.79 -21.33 -13.10
N ILE A 478 21.99 -20.34 -12.66
CA ILE A 478 21.18 -19.47 -13.53
C ILE A 478 21.73 -18.03 -13.62
N LEU A 479 22.79 -17.71 -12.85
CA LEU A 479 23.47 -16.39 -12.87
C LEU A 479 24.63 -16.38 -13.86
#